data_0f2e87af91fc7698627c0cf397b4e0af
#
_entry.id   0f2e87af91fc7698627c0cf397b4e0af
#
_cell.length_a   1.000
_cell.length_b   1.000
_cell.length_c   1.000
_cell.angle_alpha   90.00
_cell.angle_beta   90.00
_cell.angle_gamma   90.00
#
_symmetry.space_group_name_H-M   'P 1'
#
loop_
_entity.id
_entity.type
_entity.pdbx_description
1 polymer ?
#
loop_
_entity_poly.entity_id
_entity_poly.type
_entity_poly.pdbx_seq_one_letter_code
_entity_poly.pdbx_strand_id
1 'polypeptide(L)'
;MLSRPLRASTGRVTAFLFRCRGVAKGNLFIDKNEYYMKKSSFMRLCALMMVLYVCNKAFAAFGDNNLAPIASPALIVEKGETNAQGKFACVNYGGNAIKSFHYRLSIDGKVLEEKEVKLAQPIAPTDTKELLVNVPTLKELGDYKVTCEITKVNGQPNTTTFSESSLNMVVLSKKPKCRVVFEAYTATWCQYCPRATAIMEYMSKKHPDDFIGIAIHSRDQMGIENYYGAGSPVRGYPTLWASRYSQIKDYTGEDAYDDVKNLGAVMDIEVQAEWDVRKTTISVQSFTTFRRSLSNARYALAYVIVEDGMQGRSWAQANYFYGRYEYENENSEFKTFTRGGNPVYNLKYNHVARDFKGIGSGIDNSLPSRVTADKAISHKVTFSNIGSYWQPQNKNNLHVVVLVIDRSSNYIVNAARCSIGAHGTTDVEAVNTQTERVEVARFNLKGQRLSAPEPGINVVKYNDGTVKKVLVR
;
A
#
# COMPACT_ATOMS: atom_id res chain seq x y z
N MET A 1 -53.69 16.50 -12.83
CA MET A 1 -53.51 17.22 -11.56
C MET A 1 -52.05 17.23 -11.17
N LEU A 2 -51.46 18.40 -11.19
CA LEU A 2 -50.05 18.68 -11.00
C LEU A 2 -49.69 18.58 -9.53
N SER A 3 -48.61 17.84 -9.18
CA SER A 3 -47.91 17.98 -7.92
C SER A 3 -46.45 18.38 -8.21
N ARG A 4 -46.11 19.59 -7.75
CA ARG A 4 -44.77 20.23 -7.88
C ARG A 4 -43.80 19.54 -6.90
N PRO A 5 -42.51 19.38 -7.24
CA PRO A 5 -41.50 18.97 -6.29
C PRO A 5 -41.04 20.14 -5.42
N LEU A 6 -40.87 19.91 -4.15
CA LEU A 6 -40.30 20.81 -3.15
C LEU A 6 -38.82 21.08 -3.47
N ARG A 7 -38.47 22.35 -3.68
CA ARG A 7 -37.09 22.84 -3.73
C ARG A 7 -36.48 22.75 -2.32
N ALA A 8 -35.51 21.89 -2.15
CA ALA A 8 -34.62 21.95 -0.99
C ALA A 8 -33.67 23.14 -1.12
N SER A 9 -33.66 24.01 -0.13
CA SER A 9 -32.85 25.23 -0.06
C SER A 9 -31.39 24.90 0.24
N THR A 10 -30.55 24.80 -0.78
CA THR A 10 -29.09 24.64 -0.65
C THR A 10 -28.34 25.96 -0.42
N GLY A 11 -29.06 27.05 -0.15
CA GLY A 11 -28.49 28.40 -0.08
C GLY A 11 -27.97 28.88 1.28
N ARG A 12 -28.16 28.13 2.37
CA ARG A 12 -27.78 28.63 3.72
C ARG A 12 -26.45 28.03 4.29
N VAL A 13 -25.91 26.98 3.73
CA VAL A 13 -24.67 26.37 4.24
C VAL A 13 -23.43 27.09 3.71
N THR A 14 -23.49 27.70 2.51
CA THR A 14 -22.37 28.44 1.92
C THR A 14 -22.12 29.82 2.57
N ALA A 15 -23.10 30.41 3.25
CA ALA A 15 -22.94 31.71 3.85
C ALA A 15 -22.23 31.72 5.23
N PHE A 16 -22.12 30.60 5.90
CA PHE A 16 -21.51 30.50 7.25
C PHE A 16 -19.99 30.33 7.24
N LEU A 17 -19.40 29.88 6.11
CA LEU A 17 -17.95 29.70 5.96
C LEU A 17 -17.21 30.97 5.47
N PHE A 18 -17.93 32.02 5.12
CA PHE A 18 -17.34 33.24 4.54
C PHE A 18 -17.26 34.46 5.47
N ARG A 19 -17.48 34.29 6.77
CA ARG A 19 -17.50 35.45 7.71
C ARG A 19 -16.29 35.59 8.61
N CYS A 20 -15.14 35.06 8.22
CA CYS A 20 -13.87 35.38 8.86
C CYS A 20 -12.96 36.11 7.90
N ARG A 21 -12.99 37.46 8.09
CA ARG A 21 -12.03 38.51 7.70
C ARG A 21 -12.00 38.90 6.22
N GLY A 22 -12.37 40.17 6.08
CA GLY A 22 -12.34 40.93 4.89
C GLY A 22 -10.94 41.06 4.29
N VAL A 23 -10.97 41.25 2.98
CA VAL A 23 -10.07 42.15 2.26
C VAL A 23 -10.55 42.25 0.81
N ALA A 24 -10.59 43.50 0.38
CA ALA A 24 -10.44 44.04 -0.98
C ALA A 24 -10.96 43.32 -2.23
N LYS A 25 -11.74 44.03 -2.96
CA LYS A 25 -12.19 43.76 -4.33
C LYS A 25 -11.02 43.49 -5.28
N GLY A 26 -10.90 42.27 -5.72
CA GLY A 26 -10.13 41.84 -6.86
C GLY A 26 -10.79 40.57 -7.41
N ASN A 27 -11.09 40.55 -8.70
CA ASN A 27 -11.68 39.40 -9.38
C ASN A 27 -10.69 38.22 -9.29
N LEU A 28 -10.91 37.34 -8.35
CA LEU A 28 -10.14 36.10 -8.20
C LEU A 28 -10.98 34.98 -8.81
N PHE A 29 -10.65 34.57 -10.02
CA PHE A 29 -11.03 33.24 -10.53
C PHE A 29 -10.24 32.22 -9.72
N ILE A 30 -10.85 31.73 -8.64
CA ILE A 30 -10.30 30.58 -7.91
C ILE A 30 -10.66 29.34 -8.73
N ASP A 31 -9.64 28.73 -9.36
CA ASP A 31 -9.78 27.43 -9.97
C ASP A 31 -10.20 26.43 -8.86
N LYS A 32 -11.39 25.83 -9.03
CA LYS A 32 -11.94 24.86 -8.08
C LYS A 32 -10.99 23.70 -7.82
N ASN A 33 -10.03 23.43 -8.70
CA ASN A 33 -9.05 22.37 -8.58
C ASN A 33 -7.89 22.72 -7.62
N GLU A 34 -7.49 23.98 -7.50
CA GLU A 34 -6.41 24.41 -6.59
C GLU A 34 -6.79 24.28 -5.10
N TYR A 35 -8.07 24.41 -4.79
CA TYR A 35 -8.60 24.25 -3.43
C TYR A 35 -8.55 22.79 -2.94
N TYR A 36 -8.62 21.84 -3.87
CA TYR A 36 -8.61 20.40 -3.55
C TYR A 36 -7.20 19.84 -3.30
N MET A 37 -6.14 20.48 -3.78
CA MET A 37 -4.79 19.92 -3.79
C MET A 37 -3.94 20.19 -2.53
N LYS A 38 -4.22 21.23 -1.76
CA LYS A 38 -3.41 21.60 -0.57
C LYS A 38 -3.85 20.97 0.76
N LYS A 39 -4.88 20.10 0.78
CA LYS A 39 -5.50 19.61 2.04
C LYS A 39 -5.89 18.14 2.04
N SER A 40 -5.12 17.24 1.38
CA SER A 40 -5.53 15.82 1.29
C SER A 40 -5.65 15.13 2.65
N SER A 41 -4.73 15.35 3.57
CA SER A 41 -4.82 14.80 4.94
C SER A 41 -5.95 15.41 5.76
N PHE A 42 -6.20 16.71 5.61
CA PHE A 42 -7.29 17.39 6.31
C PHE A 42 -8.67 17.00 5.75
N MET A 43 -8.78 16.80 4.43
CA MET A 43 -10.04 16.37 3.80
C MET A 43 -10.38 14.91 4.10
N ARG A 44 -9.40 14.05 4.32
CA ARG A 44 -9.65 12.66 4.76
C ARG A 44 -10.18 12.61 6.18
N LEU A 45 -9.67 13.46 7.06
CA LEU A 45 -10.22 13.67 8.39
C LEU A 45 -11.66 14.25 8.33
N CYS A 46 -11.90 15.22 7.44
CA CYS A 46 -13.22 15.78 7.22
C CYS A 46 -14.20 14.80 6.53
N ALA A 47 -13.73 13.91 5.66
CA ALA A 47 -14.58 12.87 5.06
C ALA A 47 -15.01 11.82 6.09
N LEU A 48 -14.15 11.45 7.03
CA LEU A 48 -14.51 10.62 8.18
C LEU A 48 -15.54 11.33 9.07
N MET A 49 -15.39 12.65 9.26
CA MET A 49 -16.36 13.48 9.99
C MET A 49 -17.68 13.66 9.26
N MET A 50 -17.73 13.68 7.91
CA MET A 50 -19.00 13.72 7.16
C MET A 50 -19.78 12.43 7.24
N VAL A 51 -19.15 11.27 7.39
CA VAL A 51 -19.84 10.01 7.63
C VAL A 51 -20.49 10.01 9.02
N LEU A 52 -19.86 10.64 10.02
CA LEU A 52 -20.44 10.87 11.35
C LEU A 52 -21.55 11.94 11.33
N TYR A 53 -21.54 12.88 10.37
CA TYR A 53 -22.55 13.93 10.22
C TYR A 53 -23.88 13.46 9.65
N VAL A 54 -23.93 12.32 8.98
CA VAL A 54 -25.16 11.70 8.42
C VAL A 54 -25.98 10.96 9.48
N CYS A 55 -25.41 10.63 10.64
CA CYS A 55 -26.12 10.07 11.78
C CYS A 55 -26.71 11.19 12.65
N ASN A 56 -27.79 11.77 12.17
CA ASN A 56 -28.61 12.79 12.83
C ASN A 56 -28.99 12.44 14.28
N LYS A 57 -28.55 13.25 15.19
CA LYS A 57 -29.16 13.86 16.38
C LYS A 57 -28.13 14.01 17.49
N ALA A 58 -27.70 15.18 17.64
CA ALA A 58 -27.19 15.91 18.77
C ALA A 58 -25.98 16.75 18.36
N PHE A 59 -26.25 17.93 17.80
CA PHE A 59 -25.40 19.06 18.15
C PHE A 59 -25.68 19.36 19.62
N ALA A 60 -25.16 18.50 20.51
CA ALA A 60 -24.83 18.96 21.84
C ALA A 60 -23.80 20.07 21.65
N ALA A 61 -24.01 21.24 22.19
CA ALA A 61 -23.03 22.30 22.23
C ALA A 61 -21.72 21.65 22.70
N PHE A 62 -20.68 21.65 21.83
CA PHE A 62 -19.39 21.09 22.19
C PHE A 62 -18.93 21.83 23.43
N GLY A 63 -18.74 21.11 24.54
CA GLY A 63 -18.28 21.74 25.80
C GLY A 63 -16.94 22.42 25.57
N ASP A 64 -16.62 23.39 26.42
CA ASP A 64 -15.41 24.20 26.30
C ASP A 64 -14.10 23.41 26.28
N ASN A 65 -14.08 22.23 26.95
CA ASN A 65 -12.91 21.37 27.09
C ASN A 65 -13.19 20.00 26.46
N ASN A 66 -13.02 19.89 25.16
CA ASN A 66 -13.40 18.72 24.38
C ASN A 66 -12.23 18.28 23.48
N LEU A 67 -11.53 17.20 23.87
CA LEU A 67 -10.40 16.63 23.13
C LEU A 67 -10.69 15.15 22.86
N ALA A 68 -10.71 14.78 21.57
CA ALA A 68 -10.94 13.40 21.14
C ALA A 68 -9.66 12.78 20.56
N PRO A 69 -9.23 11.59 21.01
CA PRO A 69 -8.17 10.82 20.37
C PRO A 69 -8.71 10.11 19.13
N ILE A 70 -7.92 10.07 18.06
CA ILE A 70 -8.18 9.28 16.86
C ILE A 70 -6.97 8.37 16.66
N ALA A 71 -7.17 7.07 16.76
CA ALA A 71 -6.11 6.08 16.63
C ALA A 71 -5.63 5.94 15.18
N SER A 72 -4.33 5.66 15.00
CA SER A 72 -3.83 5.16 13.71
C SER A 72 -4.48 3.81 13.37
N PRO A 73 -4.56 3.41 12.09
CA PRO A 73 -5.25 2.18 11.67
C PRO A 73 -4.68 0.92 12.31
N ALA A 74 -3.35 0.82 12.43
CA ALA A 74 -2.67 -0.32 13.01
C ALA A 74 -1.28 0.07 13.54
N LEU A 75 -0.72 -0.79 14.40
CA LEU A 75 0.67 -0.74 14.85
C LEU A 75 1.28 -2.13 14.67
N ILE A 76 2.25 -2.26 13.77
CA ILE A 76 3.00 -3.51 13.58
C ILE A 76 4.25 -3.46 14.44
N VAL A 77 4.37 -4.44 15.34
CA VAL A 77 5.47 -4.57 16.31
C VAL A 77 6.16 -5.91 16.11
N GLU A 78 7.47 -5.94 16.19
CA GLU A 78 8.22 -7.19 16.23
C GLU A 78 8.27 -7.74 17.67
N LYS A 79 8.21 -9.05 17.84
CA LYS A 79 8.34 -9.72 19.12
C LYS A 79 9.62 -9.26 19.84
N GLY A 80 9.47 -8.75 21.04
CA GLY A 80 10.58 -8.26 21.84
C GLY A 80 11.06 -6.86 21.48
N GLU A 81 10.42 -6.17 20.54
CA GLU A 81 10.75 -4.78 20.19
C GLU A 81 10.56 -3.87 21.38
N THR A 82 11.59 -3.05 21.67
CA THR A 82 11.56 -2.03 22.70
C THR A 82 11.25 -0.67 22.07
N ASN A 83 10.58 0.21 22.85
CA ASN A 83 10.26 1.58 22.43
C ASN A 83 9.31 1.70 21.23
N ALA A 84 8.51 0.67 20.95
CA ALA A 84 7.43 0.77 19.97
C ALA A 84 6.41 1.83 20.42
N GLN A 85 5.92 2.63 19.48
CA GLN A 85 5.01 3.74 19.76
C GLN A 85 3.71 3.62 18.99
N GLY A 86 2.58 3.66 19.72
CA GLY A 86 1.25 3.87 19.15
C GLY A 86 1.02 5.35 18.89
N LYS A 87 0.30 5.66 17.82
CA LYS A 87 0.05 7.02 17.37
C LYS A 87 -1.44 7.36 17.45
N PHE A 88 -1.75 8.47 18.10
CA PHE A 88 -3.10 9.02 18.18
C PHE A 88 -3.09 10.48 17.75
N ALA A 89 -4.07 10.88 16.95
CA ALA A 89 -4.32 12.28 16.61
C ALA A 89 -5.34 12.84 17.61
N CYS A 90 -4.93 13.76 18.48
CA CYS A 90 -5.82 14.40 19.44
C CYS A 90 -6.41 15.66 18.83
N VAL A 91 -7.72 15.66 18.57
CA VAL A 91 -8.46 16.75 17.89
C VAL A 91 -9.24 17.55 18.92
N ASN A 92 -9.03 18.86 18.94
CA ASN A 92 -9.76 19.79 19.79
C ASN A 92 -11.11 20.17 19.14
N TYR A 93 -12.18 19.60 19.64
CA TYR A 93 -13.55 19.95 19.22
C TYR A 93 -14.20 20.99 20.16
N GLY A 94 -13.50 21.45 21.20
CA GLY A 94 -13.96 22.46 22.15
C GLY A 94 -13.76 23.89 21.69
N GLY A 95 -14.36 24.83 22.41
CA GLY A 95 -14.21 26.28 22.17
C GLY A 95 -12.93 26.86 22.76
N ASN A 96 -12.30 26.19 23.72
CA ASN A 96 -11.09 26.68 24.40
C ASN A 96 -9.82 26.07 23.81
N ALA A 97 -8.72 26.85 23.83
CA ALA A 97 -7.40 26.32 23.55
C ALA A 97 -6.96 25.37 24.66
N ILE A 98 -6.43 24.19 24.30
CA ILE A 98 -6.03 23.16 25.23
C ILE A 98 -4.56 23.30 25.56
N LYS A 99 -4.23 23.51 26.83
CA LYS A 99 -2.86 23.68 27.36
C LYS A 99 -2.32 22.41 27.99
N SER A 100 -3.21 21.56 28.53
CA SER A 100 -2.84 20.26 29.09
C SER A 100 -4.00 19.27 28.99
N PHE A 101 -3.68 18.00 29.03
CA PHE A 101 -4.67 16.92 29.11
C PHE A 101 -4.09 15.71 29.85
N HIS A 102 -4.98 14.89 30.43
CA HIS A 102 -4.63 13.59 30.99
C HIS A 102 -5.14 12.49 30.08
N TYR A 103 -4.31 11.49 29.82
CA TYR A 103 -4.73 10.28 29.14
C TYR A 103 -4.49 9.05 30.00
N ARG A 104 -5.33 8.02 29.75
CA ARG A 104 -5.17 6.66 30.25
C ARG A 104 -4.88 5.75 29.06
N LEU A 105 -3.79 4.99 29.12
CA LEU A 105 -3.44 3.98 28.13
C LEU A 105 -3.72 2.59 28.68
N SER A 106 -4.38 1.75 27.89
CA SER A 106 -4.66 0.35 28.26
C SER A 106 -4.39 -0.58 27.09
N ILE A 107 -4.02 -1.84 27.38
CA ILE A 107 -3.94 -2.94 26.43
C ILE A 107 -4.90 -4.03 26.88
N ASP A 108 -5.82 -4.45 25.97
CA ASP A 108 -6.86 -5.44 26.23
C ASP A 108 -7.62 -5.18 27.54
N GLY A 109 -7.89 -3.88 27.82
CA GLY A 109 -8.58 -3.42 29.01
C GLY A 109 -7.72 -3.29 30.27
N LYS A 110 -6.47 -3.76 30.25
CA LYS A 110 -5.55 -3.58 31.38
C LYS A 110 -4.87 -2.22 31.29
N VAL A 111 -5.06 -1.36 32.29
CA VAL A 111 -4.39 -0.05 32.36
C VAL A 111 -2.89 -0.22 32.49
N LEU A 112 -2.14 0.49 31.66
CA LEU A 112 -0.68 0.52 31.63
C LEU A 112 -0.13 1.78 32.29
N GLU A 113 -0.70 2.94 31.90
CA GLU A 113 -0.30 4.23 32.44
C GLU A 113 -1.45 5.23 32.46
N GLU A 114 -1.37 6.18 33.39
CA GLU A 114 -2.14 7.42 33.37
C GLU A 114 -1.14 8.57 33.45
N LYS A 115 -1.25 9.54 32.54
CA LYS A 115 -0.25 10.59 32.41
C LYS A 115 -0.84 11.92 32.04
N GLU A 116 -0.32 13.00 32.63
CA GLU A 116 -0.55 14.37 32.22
C GLU A 116 0.42 14.76 31.10
N VAL A 117 -0.12 15.38 30.05
CA VAL A 117 0.63 16.01 28.96
C VAL A 117 0.46 17.52 29.07
N LYS A 118 1.56 18.24 29.32
CA LYS A 118 1.61 19.71 29.24
C LYS A 118 2.15 20.10 27.88
N LEU A 119 1.40 20.93 27.17
CA LEU A 119 1.71 21.31 25.80
C LEU A 119 2.55 22.56 25.76
N ALA A 120 3.67 22.53 25.06
CA ALA A 120 4.50 23.73 24.82
C ALA A 120 3.74 24.77 23.95
N GLN A 121 2.90 24.29 23.02
CA GLN A 121 1.98 25.10 22.22
C GLN A 121 0.57 24.55 22.42
N PRO A 122 -0.40 25.39 22.83
CA PRO A 122 -1.78 24.96 23.00
C PRO A 122 -2.40 24.44 21.68
N ILE A 123 -3.30 23.46 21.77
CA ILE A 123 -4.11 23.01 20.65
C ILE A 123 -5.29 23.99 20.51
N ALA A 124 -5.28 24.79 19.47
CA ALA A 124 -6.40 25.73 19.21
C ALA A 124 -7.69 24.96 18.84
N PRO A 125 -8.88 25.59 18.96
CA PRO A 125 -10.12 25.01 18.47
C PRO A 125 -9.99 24.56 17.02
N THR A 126 -10.44 23.32 16.71
CA THR A 126 -10.36 22.63 15.42
C THR A 126 -8.96 22.11 15.02
N ASP A 127 -7.94 22.44 15.78
CA ASP A 127 -6.58 21.94 15.54
C ASP A 127 -6.40 20.51 16.06
N THR A 128 -5.34 19.87 15.57
CA THR A 128 -4.96 18.51 15.90
C THR A 128 -3.52 18.48 16.43
N LYS A 129 -3.28 17.67 17.46
CA LYS A 129 -1.95 17.35 17.96
C LYS A 129 -1.71 15.86 17.94
N GLU A 130 -0.57 15.44 17.42
CA GLU A 130 -0.14 14.05 17.51
C GLU A 130 0.31 13.72 18.94
N LEU A 131 -0.19 12.59 19.47
CA LEU A 131 0.23 11.96 20.71
C LEU A 131 0.87 10.60 20.36
N LEU A 132 2.14 10.46 20.71
CA LEU A 132 2.87 9.20 20.67
C LEU A 132 2.83 8.56 22.06
N VAL A 133 2.38 7.32 22.15
CA VAL A 133 2.34 6.54 23.38
C VAL A 133 3.28 5.36 23.28
N ASN A 134 4.10 5.13 24.30
CA ASN A 134 4.96 3.96 24.34
C ASN A 134 4.13 2.72 24.66
N VAL A 135 4.30 1.65 23.88
CA VAL A 135 3.69 0.36 24.18
C VAL A 135 4.74 -0.57 24.82
N PRO A 136 4.34 -1.47 25.71
CA PRO A 136 5.29 -2.36 26.38
C PRO A 136 5.86 -3.38 25.39
N THR A 137 7.06 -3.86 25.69
CA THR A 137 7.67 -4.99 24.99
C THR A 137 6.83 -6.25 25.20
N LEU A 138 6.30 -6.82 24.11
CA LEU A 138 5.50 -8.04 24.14
C LEU A 138 6.28 -9.24 23.62
N LYS A 139 6.07 -10.40 24.26
CA LYS A 139 6.74 -11.67 23.95
C LYS A 139 5.88 -12.66 23.17
N GLU A 140 4.56 -12.48 23.20
CA GLU A 140 3.63 -13.35 22.53
C GLU A 140 3.14 -12.76 21.20
N LEU A 141 3.09 -13.59 20.18
CA LEU A 141 2.58 -13.20 18.86
C LEU A 141 1.04 -13.09 18.92
N GLY A 142 0.48 -12.05 18.32
CA GLY A 142 -0.98 -11.90 18.30
C GLY A 142 -1.46 -10.47 18.03
N ASP A 143 -2.75 -10.29 18.19
CA ASP A 143 -3.44 -9.01 18.10
C ASP A 143 -3.73 -8.50 19.51
N TYR A 144 -3.50 -7.21 19.73
CA TYR A 144 -3.70 -6.53 20.99
C TYR A 144 -4.44 -5.22 20.74
N LYS A 145 -5.45 -4.94 21.53
CA LYS A 145 -6.19 -3.68 21.47
C LYS A 145 -5.54 -2.63 22.37
N VAL A 146 -4.89 -1.63 21.78
CA VAL A 146 -4.33 -0.49 22.52
C VAL A 146 -5.35 0.64 22.54
N THR A 147 -5.86 1.00 23.71
CA THR A 147 -6.87 2.05 23.89
C THR A 147 -6.26 3.25 24.58
N CYS A 148 -6.42 4.43 24.01
CA CYS A 148 -6.12 5.71 24.60
C CYS A 148 -7.44 6.43 24.96
N GLU A 149 -7.64 6.74 26.23
CA GLU A 149 -8.75 7.53 26.74
C GLU A 149 -8.24 8.87 27.27
N ILE A 150 -8.78 9.99 26.81
CA ILE A 150 -8.50 11.31 27.34
C ILE A 150 -9.50 11.64 28.42
N THR A 151 -9.05 11.63 29.68
CA THR A 151 -9.90 11.73 30.87
C THR A 151 -10.13 13.17 31.32
N LYS A 152 -9.11 14.05 31.22
CA LYS A 152 -9.19 15.46 31.60
C LYS A 152 -8.57 16.36 30.55
N VAL A 153 -9.09 17.59 30.45
CA VAL A 153 -8.59 18.66 29.55
C VAL A 153 -8.54 19.95 30.36
N ASN A 154 -7.39 20.64 30.35
CA ASN A 154 -7.15 21.86 31.15
C ASN A 154 -7.51 21.69 32.64
N GLY A 155 -7.23 20.53 33.22
CA GLY A 155 -7.55 20.19 34.60
C GLY A 155 -9.00 19.87 34.92
N GLN A 156 -9.93 19.98 33.96
CA GLN A 156 -11.36 19.67 34.07
C GLN A 156 -11.67 18.31 33.39
N PRO A 157 -12.78 17.66 33.74
CA PRO A 157 -13.23 16.47 33.02
C PRO A 157 -13.36 16.73 31.52
N ASN A 158 -12.96 15.78 30.68
CA ASN A 158 -13.16 15.85 29.25
C ASN A 158 -14.67 15.74 28.93
N THR A 159 -15.20 16.68 28.17
CA THR A 159 -16.65 16.76 27.88
C THR A 159 -17.04 16.06 26.58
N THR A 160 -16.09 15.49 25.84
CA THR A 160 -16.38 14.75 24.59
C THR A 160 -17.05 13.41 24.87
N THR A 161 -17.98 13.01 24.00
CA THR A 161 -18.52 11.65 23.96
C THR A 161 -17.56 10.67 23.26
N PHE A 162 -16.50 11.17 22.62
CA PHE A 162 -15.45 10.40 21.92
C PHE A 162 -14.13 10.48 22.70
N SER A 163 -14.19 10.26 24.02
CA SER A 163 -13.02 10.38 24.89
C SER A 163 -11.98 9.28 24.70
N GLU A 164 -12.34 8.17 24.03
CA GLU A 164 -11.45 7.04 23.79
C GLU A 164 -11.36 6.66 22.30
N SER A 165 -10.22 6.12 21.93
CA SER A 165 -10.01 5.48 20.62
C SER A 165 -9.03 4.32 20.76
N SER A 166 -9.13 3.32 19.90
CA SER A 166 -8.30 2.13 19.96
C SER A 166 -7.63 1.84 18.64
N LEU A 167 -6.34 1.50 18.67
CA LEU A 167 -5.61 0.93 17.55
C LEU A 167 -5.43 -0.58 17.73
N ASN A 168 -5.36 -1.30 16.63
CA ASN A 168 -4.97 -2.71 16.62
C ASN A 168 -3.45 -2.81 16.55
N MET A 169 -2.82 -3.31 17.63
CA MET A 169 -1.39 -3.62 17.65
C MET A 169 -1.21 -5.09 17.32
N VAL A 170 -0.41 -5.37 16.29
CA VAL A 170 -0.11 -6.72 15.83
C VAL A 170 1.34 -7.06 16.14
N VAL A 171 1.58 -8.05 17.01
CA VAL A 171 2.92 -8.53 17.35
C VAL A 171 3.29 -9.69 16.45
N LEU A 172 4.35 -9.53 15.69
CA LEU A 172 4.85 -10.48 14.69
C LEU A 172 6.21 -11.05 15.12
N SER A 173 6.57 -12.23 14.63
CA SER A 173 7.90 -12.83 14.84
C SER A 173 9.00 -11.98 14.20
N LYS A 174 8.69 -11.31 13.08
CA LYS A 174 9.54 -10.40 12.33
C LYS A 174 8.66 -9.42 11.57
N LYS A 175 9.08 -8.17 11.39
CA LYS A 175 8.39 -7.22 10.51
C LYS A 175 8.60 -7.61 9.05
N PRO A 176 7.53 -7.90 8.28
CA PRO A 176 7.63 -8.21 6.86
C PRO A 176 8.03 -6.98 6.04
N LYS A 177 8.68 -7.22 4.90
CA LYS A 177 8.82 -6.18 3.88
C LYS A 177 7.44 -5.89 3.27
N CYS A 178 6.87 -4.73 3.59
CA CYS A 178 5.60 -4.27 3.03
C CYS A 178 5.86 -3.58 1.68
N ARG A 179 5.26 -4.09 0.60
CA ARG A 179 5.28 -3.49 -0.73
C ARG A 179 3.92 -2.94 -1.10
N VAL A 180 3.92 -1.77 -1.75
CA VAL A 180 2.71 -1.06 -2.17
C VAL A 180 2.50 -1.25 -3.66
N VAL A 181 1.30 -1.67 -4.03
CA VAL A 181 0.91 -1.88 -5.44
C VAL A 181 0.06 -0.72 -5.92
N PHE A 182 0.47 -0.07 -7.03
CA PHE A 182 -0.42 0.86 -7.73
C PHE A 182 -1.03 0.17 -8.94
N GLU A 183 -2.36 0.05 -8.95
CA GLU A 183 -3.15 -0.33 -10.12
C GLU A 183 -3.62 0.94 -10.82
N ALA A 184 -3.12 1.20 -12.04
CA ALA A 184 -3.44 2.37 -12.84
C ALA A 184 -4.26 1.99 -14.07
N TYR A 185 -5.54 2.27 -14.07
CA TYR A 185 -6.44 2.11 -15.22
C TYR A 185 -6.24 3.30 -16.16
N THR A 186 -5.72 3.02 -17.36
CA THR A 186 -5.20 4.03 -18.28
C THR A 186 -5.48 3.69 -19.74
N ALA A 187 -5.17 4.61 -20.66
CA ALA A 187 -5.26 4.40 -22.09
C ALA A 187 -4.52 5.49 -22.87
N THR A 188 -4.02 5.18 -24.07
CA THR A 188 -3.35 6.15 -24.95
C THR A 188 -4.30 7.20 -25.51
N TRP A 189 -5.57 6.87 -25.76
CA TRP A 189 -6.60 7.80 -26.24
C TRP A 189 -7.11 8.78 -25.18
N CYS A 190 -6.79 8.55 -23.92
CA CYS A 190 -7.25 9.37 -22.78
C CYS A 190 -6.31 10.55 -22.55
N GLN A 191 -6.78 11.77 -22.75
CA GLN A 191 -5.95 12.97 -22.62
C GLN A 191 -5.44 13.27 -21.20
N TYR A 192 -6.11 12.76 -20.15
CA TYR A 192 -5.70 12.92 -18.75
C TYR A 192 -4.82 11.77 -18.24
N CYS A 193 -4.65 10.72 -19.04
CA CYS A 193 -3.90 9.53 -18.65
C CYS A 193 -2.37 9.72 -18.55
N PRO A 194 -1.74 10.74 -19.14
CA PRO A 194 -0.37 11.11 -18.81
C PRO A 194 -0.10 11.29 -17.31
N ARG A 195 -1.12 11.69 -16.52
CA ARG A 195 -1.03 11.73 -15.06
C ARG A 195 -0.69 10.37 -14.45
N ALA A 196 -1.33 9.31 -14.91
CA ALA A 196 -1.06 7.96 -14.43
C ALA A 196 0.38 7.55 -14.72
N THR A 197 0.85 7.78 -15.95
CA THR A 197 2.23 7.47 -16.34
C THR A 197 3.25 8.25 -15.51
N ALA A 198 3.04 9.57 -15.33
CA ALA A 198 3.95 10.40 -14.53
C ALA A 198 4.01 9.95 -13.06
N ILE A 199 2.87 9.61 -12.44
CA ILE A 199 2.83 9.09 -11.06
C ILE A 199 3.57 7.76 -10.96
N MET A 200 3.33 6.82 -11.88
CA MET A 200 3.97 5.49 -11.87
C MET A 200 5.49 5.59 -12.01
N GLU A 201 5.98 6.46 -12.92
CA GLU A 201 7.42 6.71 -13.10
C GLU A 201 8.04 7.39 -11.87
N TYR A 202 7.36 8.37 -11.30
CA TYR A 202 7.81 9.05 -10.08
C TYR A 202 7.96 8.07 -8.93
N MET A 203 6.93 7.27 -8.67
CA MET A 203 6.92 6.28 -7.58
C MET A 203 7.98 5.19 -7.79
N SER A 204 8.19 4.74 -9.03
CA SER A 204 9.23 3.74 -9.36
C SER A 204 10.63 4.25 -9.05
N LYS A 205 10.89 5.54 -9.26
CA LYS A 205 12.19 6.17 -8.99
C LYS A 205 12.39 6.45 -7.50
N LYS A 206 11.32 6.86 -6.82
CA LYS A 206 11.38 7.27 -5.41
C LYS A 206 11.38 6.08 -4.45
N HIS A 207 10.65 5.03 -4.78
CA HIS A 207 10.46 3.83 -3.94
C HIS A 207 10.82 2.54 -4.71
N PRO A 208 12.06 2.40 -5.25
CA PRO A 208 12.42 1.29 -6.14
C PRO A 208 12.32 -0.08 -5.48
N ASP A 209 12.45 -0.16 -4.15
CA ASP A 209 12.50 -1.41 -3.40
C ASP A 209 11.13 -1.95 -2.99
N ASP A 210 10.12 -1.10 -2.88
CA ASP A 210 8.80 -1.46 -2.31
C ASP A 210 7.61 -0.92 -3.08
N PHE A 211 7.82 -0.22 -4.19
CA PHE A 211 6.77 0.12 -5.14
C PHE A 211 6.63 -0.95 -6.21
N ILE A 212 5.39 -1.33 -6.53
CA ILE A 212 5.06 -2.21 -7.65
C ILE A 212 3.94 -1.56 -8.47
N GLY A 213 4.23 -1.28 -9.75
CA GLY A 213 3.25 -0.72 -10.67
C GLY A 213 2.56 -1.79 -11.51
N ILE A 214 1.26 -1.60 -11.80
CA ILE A 214 0.46 -2.36 -12.76
C ILE A 214 -0.38 -1.37 -13.56
N ALA A 215 -0.01 -1.15 -14.83
CA ALA A 215 -0.75 -0.28 -15.75
C ALA A 215 -1.73 -1.12 -16.57
N ILE A 216 -3.01 -0.89 -16.36
CA ILE A 216 -4.11 -1.61 -16.99
C ILE A 216 -4.64 -0.75 -18.14
N HIS A 217 -4.20 -1.05 -19.35
CA HIS A 217 -4.60 -0.35 -20.55
C HIS A 217 -5.97 -0.84 -21.07
N SER A 218 -6.76 0.09 -21.58
CA SER A 218 -8.10 -0.19 -22.10
C SER A 218 -8.26 0.29 -23.53
N ARG A 219 -8.66 -0.62 -24.45
CA ARG A 219 -9.02 -0.31 -25.83
C ARG A 219 -7.95 0.47 -26.60
N ASP A 220 -6.70 0.14 -26.38
CA ASP A 220 -5.53 0.61 -27.11
C ASP A 220 -4.60 -0.56 -27.45
N GLN A 221 -3.41 -0.30 -27.98
CA GLN A 221 -2.45 -1.32 -28.42
C GLN A 221 -1.90 -2.20 -27.30
N MET A 222 -2.01 -1.73 -26.05
CA MET A 222 -1.59 -2.43 -24.84
C MET A 222 -2.77 -2.96 -24.04
N GLY A 223 -3.99 -2.83 -24.57
CA GLY A 223 -5.22 -3.16 -23.87
C GLY A 223 -5.27 -4.61 -23.38
N ILE A 224 -5.73 -4.78 -22.14
CA ILE A 224 -6.04 -6.07 -21.54
C ILE A 224 -7.51 -6.10 -21.14
N GLU A 225 -8.21 -7.15 -21.54
CA GLU A 225 -9.62 -7.32 -21.23
C GLU A 225 -9.81 -8.04 -19.89
N ASN A 226 -10.95 -7.79 -19.26
CA ASN A 226 -11.40 -8.50 -18.05
C ASN A 226 -10.48 -8.35 -16.82
N TYR A 227 -9.54 -7.39 -16.84
CA TYR A 227 -8.79 -7.03 -15.65
C TYR A 227 -9.63 -6.09 -14.78
N TYR A 228 -10.46 -6.66 -13.94
CA TYR A 228 -11.25 -5.89 -12.99
C TYR A 228 -10.86 -6.31 -11.57
N GLY A 229 -10.11 -5.46 -10.87
CA GLY A 229 -9.86 -5.62 -9.45
C GLY A 229 -11.18 -5.51 -8.69
N ALA A 230 -11.58 -6.57 -7.98
CA ALA A 230 -12.77 -6.54 -7.17
C ALA A 230 -12.65 -5.42 -6.13
N GLY A 231 -13.64 -4.54 -6.05
CA GLY A 231 -13.68 -3.43 -5.09
C GLY A 231 -12.98 -2.13 -5.51
N SER A 232 -12.35 -2.08 -6.69
CA SER A 232 -11.74 -0.86 -7.23
C SER A 232 -12.64 -0.29 -8.34
N PRO A 233 -13.59 0.60 -8.04
CA PRO A 233 -14.52 1.10 -9.05
C PRO A 233 -13.77 1.99 -10.05
N VAL A 234 -13.81 1.62 -11.33
CA VAL A 234 -13.31 2.42 -12.44
C VAL A 234 -14.48 3.22 -13.02
N ARG A 235 -14.57 4.51 -12.66
CA ARG A 235 -15.63 5.40 -13.17
C ARG A 235 -15.17 6.26 -14.33
N GLY A 236 -13.89 6.22 -14.67
CA GLY A 236 -13.27 7.00 -15.73
C GLY A 236 -11.77 6.76 -15.79
N TYR A 237 -11.11 7.41 -16.74
CA TYR A 237 -9.68 7.28 -16.97
C TYR A 237 -8.99 8.65 -16.80
N PRO A 238 -7.80 8.74 -16.15
CA PRO A 238 -7.18 7.65 -15.40
C PRO A 238 -7.86 7.44 -14.04
N THR A 239 -7.91 6.20 -13.58
CA THR A 239 -8.21 5.87 -12.19
C THR A 239 -7.01 5.11 -11.61
N LEU A 240 -6.50 5.53 -10.47
CA LEU A 240 -5.36 4.90 -9.80
C LEU A 240 -5.73 4.55 -8.36
N TRP A 241 -5.30 3.35 -7.93
CA TRP A 241 -5.49 2.85 -6.58
C TRP A 241 -4.16 2.35 -6.01
N ALA A 242 -3.84 2.75 -4.77
CA ALA A 242 -2.78 2.17 -3.97
C ALA A 242 -3.34 0.95 -3.23
N SER A 243 -2.86 -0.26 -3.59
CA SER A 243 -3.23 -1.55 -2.99
C SER A 243 -4.74 -1.78 -2.84
N ARG A 244 -5.56 -1.18 -3.72
CA ARG A 244 -7.04 -1.16 -3.68
C ARG A 244 -7.61 -0.52 -2.40
N TYR A 245 -6.76 0.05 -1.56
CA TYR A 245 -7.11 0.67 -0.29
C TYR A 245 -7.35 2.18 -0.42
N SER A 246 -6.41 2.91 -1.01
CA SER A 246 -6.47 4.36 -1.14
C SER A 246 -6.50 4.79 -2.61
N GLN A 247 -7.51 5.59 -3.01
CA GLN A 247 -7.58 6.14 -4.36
C GLN A 247 -6.62 7.33 -4.49
N ILE A 248 -5.76 7.32 -5.50
CA ILE A 248 -4.78 8.37 -5.76
C ILE A 248 -5.46 9.54 -6.47
N LYS A 249 -5.47 10.70 -5.85
CA LYS A 249 -6.12 11.93 -6.34
C LYS A 249 -5.14 13.06 -6.65
N ASP A 250 -3.97 13.04 -6.03
CA ASP A 250 -2.87 13.98 -6.23
C ASP A 250 -2.04 13.65 -7.49
N TYR A 251 -0.91 14.33 -7.68
CA TYR A 251 -0.02 14.17 -8.82
C TYR A 251 1.27 13.40 -8.51
N THR A 252 1.47 12.93 -7.28
CA THR A 252 2.62 12.15 -6.84
C THR A 252 2.26 10.72 -6.43
N GLY A 253 1.13 10.55 -5.75
CA GLY A 253 0.68 9.29 -5.14
C GLY A 253 1.26 9.02 -3.76
N GLU A 254 2.06 9.94 -3.20
CA GLU A 254 2.75 9.77 -1.92
C GLU A 254 1.81 9.52 -0.76
N ASP A 255 0.76 10.34 -0.63
CA ASP A 255 -0.20 10.18 0.46
C ASP A 255 -0.85 8.79 0.46
N ALA A 256 -1.22 8.30 -0.73
CA ALA A 256 -1.83 6.99 -0.87
C ALA A 256 -0.82 5.85 -0.64
N TYR A 257 0.45 6.05 -1.00
CA TYR A 257 1.53 5.13 -0.70
C TYR A 257 1.75 5.04 0.80
N ASP A 258 1.86 6.17 1.49
CA ASP A 258 2.06 6.24 2.94
C ASP A 258 0.87 5.66 3.70
N ASP A 259 -0.36 5.89 3.24
CA ASP A 259 -1.55 5.26 3.82
C ASP A 259 -1.41 3.72 3.86
N VAL A 260 -0.97 3.11 2.75
CA VAL A 260 -0.79 1.65 2.67
C VAL A 260 0.42 1.19 3.49
N LYS A 261 1.53 1.92 3.45
CA LYS A 261 2.72 1.60 4.27
C LYS A 261 2.41 1.60 5.76
N ASN A 262 1.57 2.54 6.21
CA ASN A 262 1.14 2.65 7.60
C ASN A 262 0.20 1.52 8.06
N LEU A 263 -0.47 0.81 7.13
CA LEU A 263 -1.19 -0.42 7.47
C LEU A 263 -0.22 -1.56 7.81
N GLY A 264 0.95 -1.57 7.18
CA GLY A 264 1.93 -2.63 7.29
C GLY A 264 1.49 -3.94 6.64
N ALA A 265 2.27 -4.99 6.85
CA ALA A 265 1.97 -6.34 6.37
C ALA A 265 2.16 -7.36 7.49
N VAL A 266 1.41 -8.46 7.47
CA VAL A 266 1.53 -9.55 8.45
C VAL A 266 2.18 -10.82 7.89
N MET A 267 2.61 -10.77 6.61
CA MET A 267 3.31 -11.86 5.92
C MET A 267 4.36 -11.32 4.95
N ASP A 268 5.42 -12.07 4.78
CA ASP A 268 6.31 -11.92 3.63
C ASP A 268 5.77 -12.71 2.44
N ILE A 269 6.07 -12.22 1.24
CA ILE A 269 5.77 -12.91 -0.02
C ILE A 269 6.98 -12.82 -0.94
N GLU A 270 7.35 -13.95 -1.51
CA GLU A 270 8.41 -14.11 -2.50
C GLU A 270 7.85 -14.80 -3.73
N VAL A 271 8.46 -14.54 -4.88
CA VAL A 271 8.05 -15.13 -6.16
C VAL A 271 9.28 -15.43 -7.01
N GLN A 272 9.21 -16.57 -7.68
CA GLN A 272 10.19 -17.02 -8.67
C GLN A 272 9.44 -17.40 -9.94
N ALA A 273 10.04 -17.15 -11.09
CA ALA A 273 9.46 -17.48 -12.38
C ALA A 273 10.54 -17.91 -13.37
N GLU A 274 10.22 -18.92 -14.17
CA GLU A 274 11.11 -19.41 -15.23
C GLU A 274 10.36 -19.70 -16.52
N TRP A 275 11.06 -19.52 -17.64
CA TRP A 275 10.60 -19.91 -18.95
C TRP A 275 10.72 -21.44 -19.15
N ASP A 276 9.82 -22.00 -19.96
CA ASP A 276 10.09 -23.27 -20.61
C ASP A 276 11.16 -23.09 -21.71
N VAL A 277 11.69 -24.20 -22.22
CA VAL A 277 12.75 -24.21 -23.26
C VAL A 277 12.36 -23.41 -24.49
N ARG A 278 11.08 -23.41 -24.88
CA ARG A 278 10.55 -22.72 -26.07
C ARG A 278 10.18 -21.25 -25.79
N LYS A 279 10.27 -20.81 -24.55
CA LYS A 279 9.79 -19.48 -24.10
C LYS A 279 8.33 -19.22 -24.49
N THR A 280 7.47 -20.21 -24.36
CA THR A 280 6.02 -20.14 -24.60
C THR A 280 5.20 -20.31 -23.34
N THR A 281 5.84 -20.74 -22.26
CA THR A 281 5.22 -21.01 -20.97
C THR A 281 6.09 -20.44 -19.86
N ILE A 282 5.47 -19.77 -18.89
CA ILE A 282 6.11 -19.29 -17.67
C ILE A 282 5.58 -20.11 -16.51
N SER A 283 6.47 -20.84 -15.83
CA SER A 283 6.19 -21.48 -14.55
C SER A 283 6.48 -20.53 -13.42
N VAL A 284 5.53 -20.31 -12.52
CA VAL A 284 5.64 -19.38 -11.40
C VAL A 284 5.46 -20.15 -10.11
N GLN A 285 6.34 -19.90 -9.15
CA GLN A 285 6.22 -20.39 -7.78
C GLN A 285 6.32 -19.21 -6.81
N SER A 286 5.38 -19.10 -5.88
CA SER A 286 5.41 -18.11 -4.80
C SER A 286 5.52 -18.82 -3.45
N PHE A 287 6.04 -18.08 -2.46
CA PHE A 287 6.18 -18.48 -1.08
C PHE A 287 5.64 -17.40 -0.17
N THR A 288 4.61 -17.73 0.61
CA THR A 288 3.99 -16.80 1.57
C THR A 288 4.33 -17.27 2.97
N THR A 289 4.93 -16.40 3.78
CA THR A 289 5.31 -16.69 5.17
C THR A 289 4.62 -15.73 6.12
N PHE A 290 3.59 -16.21 6.80
CA PHE A 290 2.90 -15.42 7.83
C PHE A 290 3.78 -15.28 9.07
N ARG A 291 3.85 -14.08 9.63
CA ARG A 291 4.68 -13.81 10.80
C ARG A 291 3.93 -13.94 12.13
N ARG A 292 2.71 -14.44 12.08
CA ARG A 292 1.91 -14.96 13.20
C ARG A 292 1.00 -16.09 12.73
N SER A 293 0.54 -16.93 13.66
CA SER A 293 -0.42 -17.98 13.35
C SER A 293 -1.85 -17.39 13.24
N LEU A 294 -2.64 -17.94 12.31
CA LEU A 294 -4.04 -17.58 12.11
C LEU A 294 -4.88 -18.85 11.98
N SER A 295 -6.03 -18.88 12.64
CA SER A 295 -6.99 -19.99 12.54
C SER A 295 -8.06 -19.79 11.46
N ASN A 296 -8.24 -18.55 10.99
CA ASN A 296 -9.22 -18.17 9.98
C ASN A 296 -8.65 -17.10 9.04
N ALA A 297 -7.53 -17.43 8.39
CA ALA A 297 -6.94 -16.58 7.38
C ALA A 297 -7.84 -16.51 6.15
N ARG A 298 -8.10 -15.30 5.64
CA ARG A 298 -8.97 -15.05 4.49
C ARG A 298 -8.19 -14.43 3.34
N TYR A 299 -7.01 -14.95 3.10
CA TYR A 299 -6.11 -14.46 2.05
C TYR A 299 -6.09 -15.40 0.85
N ALA A 300 -5.83 -14.84 -0.32
CA ALA A 300 -5.61 -15.58 -1.54
C ALA A 300 -4.58 -14.89 -2.42
N LEU A 301 -4.00 -15.65 -3.36
CA LEU A 301 -2.99 -15.16 -4.29
C LEU A 301 -3.60 -14.82 -5.64
N ALA A 302 -3.11 -13.73 -6.23
CA ALA A 302 -3.30 -13.42 -7.64
C ALA A 302 -1.95 -13.17 -8.31
N TYR A 303 -1.89 -13.35 -9.61
CA TYR A 303 -0.66 -13.20 -10.39
C TYR A 303 -0.91 -12.35 -11.61
N VAL A 304 0.05 -11.48 -11.93
CA VAL A 304 0.01 -10.60 -13.10
C VAL A 304 1.34 -10.69 -13.82
N ILE A 305 1.31 -10.86 -15.14
CA ILE A 305 2.48 -10.61 -15.98
C ILE A 305 2.44 -9.15 -16.41
N VAL A 306 3.53 -8.44 -16.19
CA VAL A 306 3.72 -7.07 -16.65
C VAL A 306 4.91 -6.97 -17.62
N GLU A 307 4.82 -6.06 -18.58
CA GLU A 307 5.87 -5.77 -19.55
C GLU A 307 6.34 -4.33 -19.39
N ASP A 308 7.66 -4.14 -19.31
CA ASP A 308 8.29 -2.81 -19.25
C ASP A 308 8.83 -2.40 -20.62
N GLY A 309 8.93 -1.08 -20.83
CA GLY A 309 9.57 -0.50 -22.01
C GLY A 309 8.80 -0.69 -23.31
N MET A 310 7.51 -0.96 -23.25
CA MET A 310 6.68 -1.06 -24.44
C MET A 310 6.60 0.27 -25.19
N GLN A 311 6.72 0.24 -26.50
CA GLN A 311 6.66 1.45 -27.34
C GLN A 311 6.24 1.13 -28.76
N GLY A 312 5.67 2.13 -29.44
CA GLY A 312 5.32 2.04 -30.86
C GLY A 312 5.42 3.41 -31.53
N ARG A 313 6.03 3.47 -32.73
CA ARG A 313 6.21 4.75 -33.46
C ARG A 313 4.89 5.47 -33.73
N SER A 314 3.82 4.72 -33.99
CA SER A 314 2.47 5.23 -34.27
C SER A 314 1.62 5.40 -33.03
N TRP A 315 2.09 5.02 -31.85
CA TRP A 315 1.32 5.16 -30.61
C TRP A 315 1.29 6.62 -30.20
N ALA A 316 0.10 7.16 -30.15
CA ALA A 316 -0.17 8.57 -29.88
C ALA A 316 -0.87 8.68 -28.52
N GLN A 317 -0.16 9.17 -27.51
CA GLN A 317 -0.76 9.48 -26.23
C GLN A 317 -1.43 10.84 -26.28
N ALA A 318 -2.74 10.89 -26.24
CA ALA A 318 -3.49 12.14 -26.07
C ALA A 318 -3.04 12.83 -24.76
N ASN A 319 -2.85 14.16 -24.80
CA ASN A 319 -2.12 14.85 -23.73
C ASN A 319 -2.73 16.21 -23.39
N TYR A 320 -3.44 16.27 -22.28
CA TYR A 320 -3.98 17.51 -21.71
C TYR A 320 -2.90 18.44 -21.15
N PHE A 321 -1.76 17.89 -20.74
CA PHE A 321 -0.73 18.59 -19.96
C PHE A 321 0.26 19.41 -20.82
N TYR A 322 0.16 19.35 -22.14
CA TYR A 322 1.04 20.11 -23.02
C TYR A 322 0.98 21.63 -22.73
N GLY A 323 2.15 22.24 -22.49
CA GLY A 323 2.29 23.66 -22.16
C GLY A 323 1.91 24.03 -20.71
N ARG A 324 1.56 23.06 -19.86
CA ARG A 324 1.13 23.27 -18.48
C ARG A 324 2.27 22.97 -17.50
N TYR A 325 3.25 23.85 -17.44
CA TYR A 325 4.51 23.66 -16.70
C TYR A 325 4.34 23.64 -15.18
N GLU A 326 3.24 24.13 -14.64
CA GLU A 326 2.90 24.11 -13.22
C GLU A 326 2.94 22.68 -12.62
N TYR A 327 2.59 21.67 -13.40
CA TYR A 327 2.62 20.27 -12.96
C TYR A 327 4.03 19.72 -12.73
N GLU A 328 5.06 20.33 -13.33
CA GLU A 328 6.46 19.92 -13.11
C GLU A 328 6.93 20.19 -11.68
N ASN A 329 6.31 21.15 -10.98
CA ASN A 329 6.61 21.48 -9.58
C ASN A 329 6.05 20.41 -8.62
N GLU A 330 4.93 19.79 -8.99
CA GLU A 330 4.32 18.71 -8.19
C GLU A 330 5.05 17.39 -8.41
N ASN A 331 5.39 17.09 -9.67
CA ASN A 331 6.02 15.85 -10.06
C ASN A 331 6.89 16.08 -11.33
N SER A 332 8.19 15.90 -11.21
CA SER A 332 9.15 16.16 -12.29
C SER A 332 8.94 15.30 -13.55
N GLU A 333 8.25 14.16 -13.43
CA GLU A 333 7.97 13.26 -14.56
C GLU A 333 6.96 13.85 -15.55
N PHE A 334 6.22 14.90 -15.13
CA PHE A 334 5.36 15.65 -16.04
C PHE A 334 6.13 16.36 -17.15
N LYS A 335 7.43 16.58 -17.03
CA LYS A 335 8.28 17.19 -18.10
C LYS A 335 8.09 16.49 -19.44
N THR A 336 7.92 15.18 -19.45
CA THR A 336 7.66 14.38 -20.65
C THR A 336 6.37 14.84 -21.35
N PHE A 337 5.38 15.27 -20.61
CA PHE A 337 4.05 15.60 -21.12
C PHE A 337 3.89 17.12 -21.32
N THR A 338 4.41 17.95 -20.43
CA THR A 338 4.32 19.41 -20.54
C THR A 338 5.08 19.93 -21.76
N ARG A 339 6.14 19.20 -22.19
CA ARG A 339 7.04 19.55 -23.30
C ARG A 339 6.88 18.65 -24.53
N GLY A 340 6.20 17.52 -24.42
CA GLY A 340 6.17 16.47 -25.44
C GLY A 340 5.19 16.67 -26.60
N GLY A 341 4.36 17.72 -26.56
CA GLY A 341 3.31 17.97 -27.57
C GLY A 341 1.95 17.32 -27.21
N ASN A 342 0.98 17.48 -28.12
CA ASN A 342 -0.32 16.82 -28.02
C ASN A 342 -0.78 16.36 -29.42
N PRO A 343 -0.77 15.05 -29.72
CA PRO A 343 -0.37 13.96 -28.83
C PRO A 343 1.14 13.83 -28.62
N VAL A 344 1.55 13.04 -27.61
CA VAL A 344 2.94 12.64 -27.40
C VAL A 344 3.20 11.32 -28.10
N TYR A 345 4.29 11.25 -28.85
CA TYR A 345 4.75 10.04 -29.55
C TYR A 345 6.02 9.46 -28.92
N ASN A 346 6.34 8.24 -29.28
CA ASN A 346 7.57 7.53 -28.87
C ASN A 346 7.73 7.39 -27.36
N LEU A 347 6.61 7.39 -26.61
CA LEU A 347 6.64 7.09 -25.18
C LEU A 347 7.02 5.63 -24.93
N LYS A 348 7.76 5.41 -23.84
CA LYS A 348 7.94 4.09 -23.26
C LYS A 348 6.92 3.91 -22.15
N TYR A 349 6.21 2.79 -22.21
CA TYR A 349 5.21 2.43 -21.21
C TYR A 349 5.77 1.28 -20.37
N ASN A 350 5.81 1.49 -19.06
CA ASN A 350 6.27 0.51 -18.09
C ASN A 350 5.10 -0.08 -17.31
N HIS A 351 5.32 -1.20 -16.65
CA HIS A 351 4.34 -1.87 -15.79
C HIS A 351 3.06 -2.34 -16.50
N VAL A 352 3.09 -2.48 -17.83
CA VAL A 352 1.90 -2.80 -18.64
C VAL A 352 1.42 -4.22 -18.34
N ALA A 353 0.21 -4.37 -17.83
CA ALA A 353 -0.41 -5.68 -17.58
C ALA A 353 -0.64 -6.42 -18.91
N ARG A 354 -0.17 -7.68 -19.01
CA ARG A 354 -0.25 -8.52 -20.22
C ARG A 354 -1.09 -9.76 -20.06
N ASP A 355 -1.06 -10.36 -18.86
CA ASP A 355 -1.83 -11.55 -18.52
C ASP A 355 -2.02 -11.61 -17.01
N PHE A 356 -3.04 -12.31 -16.53
CA PHE A 356 -3.31 -12.41 -15.10
C PHE A 356 -4.05 -13.69 -14.72
N LYS A 357 -3.97 -14.04 -13.43
CA LYS A 357 -4.76 -15.10 -12.81
C LYS A 357 -5.26 -14.65 -11.45
N GLY A 358 -6.56 -14.86 -11.18
CA GLY A 358 -7.16 -14.61 -9.87
C GLY A 358 -7.28 -13.14 -9.47
N ILE A 359 -7.32 -12.21 -10.44
CA ILE A 359 -7.20 -10.76 -10.16
C ILE A 359 -8.39 -10.18 -9.37
N GLY A 360 -9.54 -10.83 -9.36
CA GLY A 360 -10.69 -10.42 -8.56
C GLY A 360 -10.42 -10.58 -7.06
N SER A 361 -10.81 -11.72 -6.50
CA SER A 361 -10.67 -12.06 -5.07
C SER A 361 -9.55 -13.08 -4.79
N GLY A 362 -8.63 -13.27 -5.71
CA GLY A 362 -7.58 -14.28 -5.65
C GLY A 362 -8.02 -15.66 -6.12
N ILE A 363 -7.04 -16.54 -6.33
CA ILE A 363 -7.23 -17.95 -6.71
C ILE A 363 -7.73 -18.72 -5.50
N ASP A 364 -8.78 -19.52 -5.67
CA ASP A 364 -9.32 -20.35 -4.61
C ASP A 364 -8.29 -21.36 -4.09
N ASN A 365 -8.26 -21.52 -2.77
CA ASN A 365 -7.34 -22.44 -2.05
C ASN A 365 -5.85 -22.18 -2.31
N SER A 366 -5.47 -21.03 -2.84
CA SER A 366 -4.06 -20.66 -3.02
C SER A 366 -3.32 -20.42 -1.70
N LEU A 367 -4.05 -20.07 -0.64
CA LEU A 367 -3.57 -20.01 0.75
C LEU A 367 -4.57 -20.73 1.66
N PRO A 368 -4.11 -21.51 2.66
CA PRO A 368 -5.00 -22.18 3.60
C PRO A 368 -5.60 -21.20 4.63
N SER A 369 -6.77 -21.52 5.16
CA SER A 369 -7.41 -20.74 6.22
C SER A 369 -6.69 -20.87 7.59
N ARG A 370 -5.98 -21.96 7.82
CA ARG A 370 -5.14 -22.13 9.02
C ARG A 370 -3.68 -22.05 8.63
N VAL A 371 -2.97 -21.06 9.19
CA VAL A 371 -1.56 -20.84 8.94
C VAL A 371 -0.78 -20.83 10.25
N THR A 372 0.45 -21.31 10.19
CA THR A 372 1.38 -21.33 11.32
C THR A 372 2.44 -20.25 11.09
N ALA A 373 2.78 -19.51 12.14
CA ALA A 373 3.85 -18.52 12.08
C ALA A 373 5.15 -19.11 11.54
N ASP A 374 5.82 -18.36 10.69
CA ASP A 374 7.13 -18.62 10.10
C ASP A 374 7.24 -19.93 9.27
N LYS A 375 6.10 -20.50 8.90
CA LYS A 375 6.06 -21.62 7.94
C LYS A 375 5.71 -21.11 6.56
N ALA A 376 6.62 -21.28 5.60
CA ALA A 376 6.41 -20.92 4.21
C ALA A 376 5.34 -21.82 3.56
N ILE A 377 4.41 -21.19 2.85
CA ILE A 377 3.35 -21.84 2.08
C ILE A 377 3.66 -21.59 0.61
N SER A 378 3.89 -22.65 -0.16
CA SER A 378 4.16 -22.52 -1.59
C SER A 378 2.90 -22.65 -2.42
N HIS A 379 2.81 -21.89 -3.50
CA HIS A 379 1.76 -22.02 -4.50
C HIS A 379 2.35 -21.88 -5.91
N LYS A 380 1.82 -22.65 -6.87
CA LYS A 380 2.30 -22.68 -8.26
C LYS A 380 1.21 -22.30 -9.22
N VAL A 381 1.57 -21.53 -10.24
CA VAL A 381 0.74 -21.25 -11.41
C VAL A 381 1.57 -21.32 -12.68
N THR A 382 0.89 -21.50 -13.81
CA THR A 382 1.54 -21.56 -15.12
C THR A 382 0.81 -20.61 -16.06
N PHE A 383 1.53 -19.75 -16.79
CA PHE A 383 1.03 -18.98 -17.90
C PHE A 383 1.48 -19.64 -19.21
N SER A 384 0.54 -20.15 -19.97
CA SER A 384 0.80 -20.90 -21.19
C SER A 384 0.42 -20.10 -22.44
N ASN A 385 0.88 -20.56 -23.62
CA ASN A 385 0.55 -19.99 -24.92
C ASN A 385 0.98 -18.52 -25.08
N ILE A 386 2.06 -18.12 -24.40
CA ILE A 386 2.64 -16.79 -24.58
C ILE A 386 3.19 -16.67 -26.00
N GLY A 387 2.73 -15.63 -26.71
CA GLY A 387 2.99 -15.46 -28.14
C GLY A 387 1.86 -15.96 -29.05
N SER A 388 0.81 -16.59 -28.50
CA SER A 388 -0.37 -17.02 -29.28
C SER A 388 -1.56 -16.09 -29.13
N TYR A 389 -1.92 -15.72 -27.88
CA TYR A 389 -3.03 -14.80 -27.62
C TYR A 389 -2.60 -13.34 -27.55
N TRP A 390 -1.38 -13.09 -27.07
CA TRP A 390 -0.77 -11.77 -27.05
C TRP A 390 0.74 -11.90 -27.30
N GLN A 391 1.31 -10.90 -27.96
CA GLN A 391 2.72 -10.88 -28.30
C GLN A 391 3.45 -9.94 -27.35
N PRO A 392 4.41 -10.43 -26.56
CA PRO A 392 5.34 -9.56 -25.87
C PRO A 392 6.22 -8.83 -26.88
N GLN A 393 6.46 -7.55 -26.70
CA GLN A 393 7.44 -6.84 -27.50
C GLN A 393 8.86 -7.30 -27.19
N ASN A 394 9.13 -7.56 -25.90
CA ASN A 394 10.40 -8.11 -25.46
C ASN A 394 10.21 -9.07 -24.28
N LYS A 395 10.43 -10.36 -24.53
CA LYS A 395 10.33 -11.39 -23.47
C LYS A 395 11.26 -11.15 -22.27
N ASN A 396 12.38 -10.44 -22.46
CA ASN A 396 13.30 -10.13 -21.37
C ASN A 396 12.80 -8.99 -20.46
N ASN A 397 11.81 -8.22 -20.92
CA ASN A 397 11.18 -7.14 -20.15
C ASN A 397 9.90 -7.59 -19.42
N LEU A 398 9.59 -8.89 -19.48
CA LEU A 398 8.47 -9.46 -18.73
C LEU A 398 8.87 -9.71 -17.28
N HIS A 399 7.93 -9.41 -16.40
CA HIS A 399 8.04 -9.67 -14.97
C HIS A 399 6.76 -10.33 -14.47
N VAL A 400 6.89 -11.12 -13.42
CA VAL A 400 5.74 -11.66 -12.68
C VAL A 400 5.56 -10.88 -11.41
N VAL A 401 4.34 -10.42 -11.17
CA VAL A 401 3.89 -9.85 -9.90
C VAL A 401 2.94 -10.83 -9.24
N VAL A 402 3.18 -11.16 -7.97
CA VAL A 402 2.25 -11.90 -7.12
C VAL A 402 1.63 -10.94 -6.11
N LEU A 403 0.32 -11.02 -5.94
CA LEU A 403 -0.47 -10.21 -5.03
C LEU A 403 -1.05 -11.09 -3.93
N VAL A 404 -1.00 -10.65 -2.69
CA VAL A 404 -1.75 -11.24 -1.58
C VAL A 404 -3.00 -10.40 -1.37
N ILE A 405 -4.16 -10.98 -1.58
CA ILE A 405 -5.47 -10.32 -1.48
C ILE A 405 -6.16 -10.77 -0.20
N ASP A 406 -6.58 -9.83 0.64
CA ASP A 406 -7.53 -10.08 1.72
C ASP A 406 -8.95 -10.19 1.14
N ARG A 407 -9.54 -11.38 1.19
CA ARG A 407 -10.86 -11.66 0.64
C ARG A 407 -12.01 -10.94 1.37
N SER A 408 -11.77 -10.43 2.56
CA SER A 408 -12.80 -9.70 3.31
C SER A 408 -12.96 -8.26 2.85
N SER A 409 -11.87 -7.64 2.44
CA SER A 409 -11.82 -6.24 1.99
C SER A 409 -11.53 -6.08 0.50
N ASN A 410 -11.01 -7.11 -0.15
CA ASN A 410 -10.39 -7.10 -1.48
C ASN A 410 -9.13 -6.22 -1.59
N TYR A 411 -8.54 -5.82 -0.46
CA TYR A 411 -7.29 -5.06 -0.47
C TYR A 411 -6.09 -5.96 -0.81
N ILE A 412 -5.10 -5.39 -1.49
CA ILE A 412 -3.79 -6.03 -1.69
C ILE A 412 -2.96 -5.72 -0.44
N VAL A 413 -2.73 -6.73 0.39
CA VAL A 413 -2.06 -6.55 1.69
C VAL A 413 -0.55 -6.71 1.63
N ASN A 414 -0.03 -7.34 0.60
CA ASN A 414 1.39 -7.36 0.23
C ASN A 414 1.55 -7.89 -1.19
N ALA A 415 2.75 -7.73 -1.76
CA ALA A 415 3.08 -8.23 -3.08
C ALA A 415 4.58 -8.53 -3.23
N ALA A 416 4.93 -9.26 -4.29
CA ALA A 416 6.31 -9.40 -4.74
C ALA A 416 6.38 -9.38 -6.27
N ARG A 417 7.56 -9.02 -6.79
CA ARG A 417 7.85 -8.98 -8.23
C ARG A 417 9.17 -9.68 -8.49
N CYS A 418 9.25 -10.43 -9.58
CA CYS A 418 10.51 -11.00 -10.07
C CYS A 418 10.63 -10.90 -11.59
N SER A 419 11.86 -10.95 -12.09
CA SER A 419 12.16 -11.23 -13.49
C SER A 419 11.93 -12.72 -13.79
N ILE A 420 11.79 -13.07 -15.08
CA ILE A 420 11.59 -14.46 -15.51
C ILE A 420 12.94 -15.02 -15.92
N GLY A 421 13.44 -16.01 -15.17
CA GLY A 421 14.70 -16.71 -15.44
C GLY A 421 14.61 -17.65 -16.66
N ALA A 422 15.78 -18.05 -17.17
CA ALA A 422 15.86 -19.12 -18.18
C ALA A 422 15.49 -20.47 -17.55
N HIS A 423 15.06 -21.43 -18.38
CA HIS A 423 14.75 -22.79 -17.92
C HIS A 423 15.94 -23.42 -17.16
N GLY A 424 15.68 -23.91 -15.97
CA GLY A 424 16.69 -24.53 -15.10
C GLY A 424 17.68 -23.57 -14.43
N THR A 425 17.45 -22.24 -14.52
CA THR A 425 18.28 -21.25 -13.80
C THR A 425 17.73 -20.87 -12.43
N THR A 426 16.53 -21.29 -12.10
CA THR A 426 16.03 -21.24 -10.74
C THR A 426 16.67 -22.38 -9.94
N ASP A 427 17.96 -22.21 -9.66
CA ASP A 427 18.47 -22.80 -8.42
C ASP A 427 17.62 -22.22 -7.33
N VAL A 428 16.83 -23.06 -6.69
CA VAL A 428 16.08 -22.74 -5.50
C VAL A 428 17.12 -22.31 -4.47
N GLU A 429 17.41 -21.00 -4.38
CA GLU A 429 17.82 -20.47 -3.10
C GLU A 429 16.58 -20.64 -2.24
N ALA A 430 16.57 -21.79 -1.55
CA ALA A 430 15.59 -22.06 -0.52
C ALA A 430 15.50 -20.79 0.33
N VAL A 431 14.27 -20.32 0.51
CA VAL A 431 13.95 -19.30 1.51
C VAL A 431 14.81 -19.60 2.72
N ASN A 432 15.78 -18.73 2.94
CA ASN A 432 16.71 -18.88 4.03
C ASN A 432 15.94 -18.59 5.32
N THR A 433 15.20 -19.58 5.82
CA THR A 433 15.15 -19.74 7.27
C THR A 433 16.61 -19.89 7.64
N GLN A 434 17.18 -18.90 8.32
CA GLN A 434 18.51 -18.96 8.88
C GLN A 434 18.59 -20.11 9.92
N THR A 435 18.57 -21.33 9.46
CA THR A 435 19.37 -22.38 10.00
C THR A 435 20.71 -22.23 9.31
N GLU A 436 21.74 -21.79 10.04
CA GLU A 436 23.10 -21.78 9.53
C GLU A 436 23.33 -23.05 8.72
N ARG A 437 23.67 -22.89 7.43
CA ARG A 437 24.04 -24.01 6.58
C ARG A 437 25.33 -24.59 7.11
N VAL A 438 25.22 -25.65 7.87
CA VAL A 438 26.37 -26.36 8.43
C VAL A 438 26.73 -27.48 7.50
N GLU A 439 27.98 -27.52 7.08
CA GLU A 439 28.55 -28.63 6.33
C GLU A 439 28.52 -29.91 7.21
N VAL A 440 27.82 -30.95 6.73
CA VAL A 440 27.71 -32.24 7.46
C VAL A 440 28.61 -33.33 6.85
N ALA A 441 29.01 -33.17 5.59
CA ALA A 441 29.93 -34.09 4.94
C ALA A 441 30.57 -33.46 3.70
N ARG A 442 31.81 -33.83 3.42
CA ARG A 442 32.58 -33.42 2.24
C ARG A 442 33.15 -34.65 1.54
N PHE A 443 33.16 -34.62 0.22
CA PHE A 443 33.68 -35.75 -0.60
C PHE A 443 34.53 -35.19 -1.74
N ASN A 444 35.51 -35.97 -2.20
CA ASN A 444 36.21 -35.72 -3.45
C ASN A 444 35.37 -36.21 -4.66
N LEU A 445 35.83 -35.96 -5.87
CA LEU A 445 35.16 -36.42 -7.10
C LEU A 445 35.09 -37.94 -7.24
N LYS A 446 35.92 -38.70 -6.49
CA LYS A 446 35.87 -40.17 -6.45
C LYS A 446 34.87 -40.69 -5.44
N GLY A 447 34.12 -39.81 -4.74
CA GLY A 447 33.14 -40.20 -3.72
C GLY A 447 33.74 -40.55 -2.35
N GLN A 448 35.03 -40.34 -2.13
CA GLN A 448 35.68 -40.59 -0.84
C GLN A 448 35.39 -39.39 0.08
N ARG A 449 35.02 -39.71 1.32
CA ARG A 449 34.73 -38.68 2.34
C ARG A 449 36.02 -38.01 2.80
N LEU A 450 36.01 -36.68 2.80
CA LEU A 450 37.11 -35.82 3.24
C LEU A 450 36.84 -35.34 4.66
N SER A 451 37.90 -35.30 5.48
CA SER A 451 37.87 -34.75 6.84
C SER A 451 38.14 -33.22 6.87
N ALA A 452 38.70 -32.68 5.78
CA ALA A 452 39.00 -31.25 5.59
C ALA A 452 38.91 -30.89 4.09
N PRO A 453 38.81 -29.62 3.73
CA PRO A 453 38.88 -29.16 2.34
C PRO A 453 40.21 -29.54 1.67
N GLU A 454 40.13 -30.16 0.49
CA GLU A 454 41.31 -30.50 -0.33
C GLU A 454 41.33 -29.65 -1.63
N PRO A 455 42.49 -29.24 -2.16
CA PRO A 455 42.57 -28.51 -3.42
C PRO A 455 41.86 -29.25 -4.56
N GLY A 456 41.08 -28.48 -5.34
CA GLY A 456 40.28 -29.00 -6.42
C GLY A 456 38.78 -28.97 -6.11
N ILE A 457 37.96 -29.75 -6.86
CA ILE A 457 36.53 -29.77 -6.70
C ILE A 457 36.12 -30.72 -5.58
N ASN A 458 35.51 -30.19 -4.53
CA ASN A 458 34.92 -30.94 -3.44
C ASN A 458 33.39 -30.95 -3.56
N VAL A 459 32.73 -32.03 -3.21
CA VAL A 459 31.28 -32.17 -3.13
C VAL A 459 30.88 -32.06 -1.67
N VAL A 460 30.19 -30.98 -1.31
CA VAL A 460 29.82 -30.65 0.08
C VAL A 460 28.35 -30.93 0.27
N LYS A 461 27.98 -31.70 1.28
CA LYS A 461 26.62 -31.94 1.73
C LYS A 461 26.34 -31.14 2.99
N TYR A 462 25.21 -30.46 3.02
CA TYR A 462 24.77 -29.62 4.13
C TYR A 462 23.65 -30.23 4.95
N ASN A 463 23.42 -29.71 6.16
CA ASN A 463 22.38 -30.16 7.10
C ASN A 463 20.95 -30.04 6.54
N ASP A 464 20.73 -29.19 5.53
CA ASP A 464 19.46 -29.00 4.79
C ASP A 464 19.24 -30.05 3.69
N GLY A 465 20.17 -31.01 3.56
CA GLY A 465 20.14 -32.07 2.54
C GLY A 465 20.72 -31.66 1.18
N THR A 466 21.07 -30.36 1.00
CA THR A 466 21.65 -29.91 -0.27
C THR A 466 23.08 -30.35 -0.46
N VAL A 467 23.48 -30.52 -1.73
CA VAL A 467 24.84 -30.89 -2.14
C VAL A 467 25.38 -29.84 -3.12
N LYS A 468 26.55 -29.26 -2.83
CA LYS A 468 27.22 -28.30 -3.71
C LYS A 468 28.61 -28.76 -4.11
N LYS A 469 29.03 -28.43 -5.34
CA LYS A 469 30.42 -28.50 -5.78
C LYS A 469 31.14 -27.23 -5.41
N VAL A 470 32.18 -27.31 -4.62
CA VAL A 470 32.99 -26.20 -4.13
C VAL A 470 34.41 -26.36 -4.66
N LEU A 471 34.92 -25.35 -5.37
CA LEU A 471 36.34 -25.32 -5.79
C LEU A 471 37.15 -24.79 -4.62
N VAL A 472 38.07 -25.61 -4.13
CA VAL A 472 39.07 -25.26 -3.13
C VAL A 472 40.34 -24.94 -3.87
N ARG A 473 40.88 -23.73 -3.70
CA ARG A 473 42.12 -23.26 -4.29
C ARG A 473 43.30 -23.56 -3.40
#